data_075d32de4bdeb46733147ebf9c5e560f
#
_entry.id   075d32de4bdeb46733147ebf9c5e560f
#
_cell.length_a   1.000
_cell.length_b   1.000
_cell.length_c   1.000
_cell.angle_alpha   90.00
_cell.angle_beta   90.00
_cell.angle_gamma   90.00
#
_symmetry.space_group_name_H-M   'P 1'
#
loop_
_entity.id
_entity.type
_entity.pdbx_description
1 polymer ?
#
loop_
_entity_poly.entity_id
_entity_poly.type
_entity_poly.pdbx_seq_one_letter_code
_entity_poly.pdbx_strand_id
1 'polypeptide(L)'
;MLFTFVQIIYWMALATWFGAVLFVAVAPPIILRTVRQSNPLLPTVLSVNLEGQHGTLLAGSIVGELMQPLFKVELACAGALLLAVIGQWILLHPTGSDLVLPILRSGMFVAATGLLLYDWRIVWPRMWKFRQEYLDNADNPDVANPALDQFDRYQAESLSVLRNILFLLMGMILFSANIRPVITIPGASN
;
A
#
# COMPACT_ATOMS: atom_id res chain seq x y z
N MET A 1 -3.66 -21.43 -23.64
CA MET A 1 -4.71 -21.15 -22.65
C MET A 1 -4.15 -20.90 -21.24
N LEU A 2 -3.29 -21.77 -20.69
CA LEU A 2 -2.74 -21.59 -19.32
C LEU A 2 -1.98 -20.28 -19.14
N PHE A 3 -1.10 -19.92 -20.08
CA PHE A 3 -0.37 -18.64 -20.06
C PHE A 3 -1.31 -17.43 -20.04
N THR A 4 -2.34 -17.43 -20.87
CA THR A 4 -3.33 -16.34 -20.92
C THR A 4 -4.05 -16.18 -19.56
N PHE A 5 -4.39 -17.29 -18.90
CA PHE A 5 -5.01 -17.27 -17.59
C PHE A 5 -4.08 -16.69 -16.53
N VAL A 6 -2.81 -17.11 -16.49
CA VAL A 6 -1.78 -16.54 -15.59
C VAL A 6 -1.60 -15.04 -15.84
N GLN A 7 -1.64 -14.62 -17.11
CA GLN A 7 -1.51 -13.21 -17.48
C GLN A 7 -2.71 -12.38 -17.01
N ILE A 8 -3.93 -12.92 -17.09
CA ILE A 8 -5.14 -12.24 -16.57
C ILE A 8 -5.02 -12.05 -15.05
N ILE A 9 -4.66 -13.09 -14.30
CA ILE A 9 -4.46 -12.99 -12.85
C ILE A 9 -3.42 -11.93 -12.52
N TYR A 10 -2.29 -11.94 -13.23
CA TYR A 10 -1.23 -10.96 -13.05
C TYR A 10 -1.74 -9.52 -13.20
N TRP A 11 -2.42 -9.21 -14.30
CA TRP A 11 -2.91 -7.87 -14.57
C TRP A 11 -4.03 -7.45 -13.61
N MET A 12 -4.94 -8.35 -13.27
CA MET A 12 -6.02 -8.07 -12.31
C MET A 12 -5.45 -7.76 -10.92
N ALA A 13 -4.52 -8.59 -10.43
CA ALA A 13 -3.91 -8.39 -9.13
C ALA A 13 -3.06 -7.10 -9.10
N LEU A 14 -2.28 -6.83 -10.14
CA LEU A 14 -1.45 -5.63 -10.25
C LEU A 14 -2.29 -4.35 -10.30
N ALA A 15 -3.34 -4.32 -11.12
CA ALA A 15 -4.23 -3.18 -11.23
C ALA A 15 -5.01 -2.93 -9.94
N THR A 16 -5.48 -3.98 -9.27
CA THR A 16 -6.18 -3.87 -7.99
C THR A 16 -5.25 -3.35 -6.89
N TRP A 17 -4.02 -3.87 -6.79
CA TRP A 17 -3.05 -3.39 -5.81
C TRP A 17 -2.67 -1.93 -6.06
N PHE A 18 -2.35 -1.59 -7.30
CA PHE A 18 -2.07 -0.19 -7.69
C PHE A 18 -3.23 0.74 -7.33
N GLY A 19 -4.47 0.34 -7.65
CA GLY A 19 -5.67 1.10 -7.31
C GLY A 19 -5.89 1.26 -5.81
N ALA A 20 -5.64 0.22 -5.01
CA ALA A 20 -5.74 0.26 -3.55
C ALA A 20 -4.71 1.25 -2.95
N VAL A 21 -3.45 1.18 -3.36
CA VAL A 21 -2.40 2.11 -2.90
C VAL A 21 -2.70 3.54 -3.34
N LEU A 22 -3.14 3.75 -4.58
CA LEU A 22 -3.54 5.07 -5.07
C LEU A 22 -4.72 5.64 -4.27
N PHE A 23 -5.70 4.81 -3.94
CA PHE A 23 -6.84 5.21 -3.10
C PHE A 23 -6.37 5.68 -1.72
N VAL A 24 -5.46 4.93 -1.07
CA VAL A 24 -4.88 5.31 0.24
C VAL A 24 -4.08 6.62 0.14
N ALA A 25 -3.42 6.87 -0.97
CA ALA A 25 -2.69 8.12 -1.15
C ALA A 25 -3.61 9.35 -1.29
N VAL A 26 -4.82 9.17 -1.81
CA VAL A 26 -5.76 10.28 -2.16
C VAL A 26 -6.88 10.45 -1.13
N ALA A 27 -7.46 9.37 -0.61
CA ALA A 27 -8.64 9.41 0.25
C ALA A 27 -8.41 10.10 1.61
N PRO A 28 -7.33 9.83 2.37
CA PRO A 28 -7.13 10.43 3.69
C PRO A 28 -7.11 11.97 3.70
N PRO A 29 -6.40 12.67 2.80
CA PRO A 29 -6.43 14.14 2.75
C PRO A 29 -7.84 14.70 2.47
N ILE A 30 -8.62 14.02 1.62
CA ILE A 30 -10.00 14.42 1.31
C ILE A 30 -10.89 14.23 2.54
N ILE A 31 -10.82 13.07 3.20
CA ILE A 31 -11.58 12.77 4.42
C ILE A 31 -11.26 13.80 5.49
N LEU A 32 -9.98 14.06 5.75
CA LEU A 32 -9.52 15.00 6.75
C LEU A 32 -10.06 16.42 6.49
N ARG A 33 -9.97 16.87 5.23
CA ARG A 33 -10.48 18.19 4.83
C ARG A 33 -12.00 18.30 5.02
N THR A 34 -12.75 17.28 4.56
CA THR A 34 -14.22 17.27 4.64
C THR A 34 -14.71 17.25 6.06
N VAL A 35 -14.12 16.39 6.92
CA VAL A 35 -14.51 16.27 8.31
C VAL A 35 -14.17 17.53 9.10
N ARG A 36 -13.00 18.15 8.87
CA ARG A 36 -12.64 19.43 9.50
C ARG A 36 -13.60 20.56 9.13
N GLN A 37 -14.05 20.60 7.88
CA GLN A 37 -15.03 21.61 7.43
C GLN A 37 -16.41 21.43 8.09
N SER A 38 -16.78 20.20 8.44
CA SER A 38 -18.05 19.89 9.10
C SER A 38 -18.07 20.24 10.59
N ASN A 39 -16.90 20.56 11.18
CA ASN A 39 -16.72 20.90 12.60
C ASN A 39 -17.56 20.02 13.56
N PRO A 40 -17.40 18.67 13.50
CA PRO A 40 -18.23 17.78 14.29
C PRO A 40 -17.89 17.89 15.79
N LEU A 41 -18.91 17.94 16.62
CA LEU A 41 -18.77 17.83 18.07
C LEU A 41 -18.85 16.35 18.47
N LEU A 42 -17.79 15.83 19.08
CA LEU A 42 -17.76 14.46 19.59
C LEU A 42 -18.13 14.46 21.09
N PRO A 43 -19.32 13.97 21.47
CA PRO A 43 -19.77 13.99 22.87
C PRO A 43 -18.96 13.09 23.80
N THR A 44 -18.14 12.19 23.23
CA THR A 44 -17.28 11.26 23.97
C THR A 44 -15.90 11.84 24.32
N VAL A 45 -15.52 12.98 23.75
CA VAL A 45 -14.23 13.62 24.01
C VAL A 45 -14.47 14.76 25.01
N LEU A 46 -14.29 14.45 26.30
CA LEU A 46 -14.54 15.38 27.42
C LEU A 46 -13.31 16.19 27.81
N SER A 47 -12.14 15.94 27.21
CA SER A 47 -10.92 16.67 27.54
C SER A 47 -10.93 18.09 26.95
N VAL A 48 -10.76 19.10 27.77
CA VAL A 48 -10.67 20.51 27.37
C VAL A 48 -9.48 20.76 26.44
N ASN A 49 -8.41 19.98 26.59
CA ASN A 49 -7.20 20.10 25.75
C ASN A 49 -7.40 19.61 24.32
N LEU A 50 -8.47 18.86 24.05
CA LEU A 50 -8.84 18.36 22.72
C LEU A 50 -9.92 19.21 22.04
N GLU A 51 -10.35 20.35 22.68
CA GLU A 51 -11.28 21.29 22.06
C GLU A 51 -10.70 21.80 20.71
N GLY A 52 -11.51 21.74 19.66
CA GLY A 52 -11.09 22.12 18.30
C GLY A 52 -10.38 21.01 17.49
N GLN A 53 -10.04 19.86 18.12
CA GLN A 53 -9.40 18.73 17.41
C GLN A 53 -10.37 17.58 17.05
N HIS A 54 -11.67 17.71 17.43
CA HIS A 54 -12.68 16.67 17.19
C HIS A 54 -12.72 16.17 15.73
N GLY A 55 -12.64 17.09 14.76
CA GLY A 55 -12.62 16.74 13.34
C GLY A 55 -11.40 15.93 12.94
N THR A 56 -10.23 16.25 13.50
CA THR A 56 -8.98 15.52 13.21
C THR A 56 -9.02 14.12 13.82
N LEU A 57 -9.54 13.98 15.05
CA LEU A 57 -9.67 12.69 15.73
C LEU A 57 -10.67 11.78 15.01
N LEU A 58 -11.83 12.32 14.59
CA LEU A 58 -12.82 11.56 13.82
C LEU A 58 -12.27 11.13 12.46
N ALA A 59 -11.64 12.04 11.72
CA ALA A 59 -11.03 11.70 10.44
C ALA A 59 -9.94 10.62 10.59
N GLY A 60 -9.10 10.72 11.63
CA GLY A 60 -8.08 9.73 11.93
C GLY A 60 -8.66 8.36 12.27
N SER A 61 -9.80 8.27 12.97
CA SER A 61 -10.47 7.00 13.25
C SER A 61 -11.05 6.39 11.96
N ILE A 62 -11.72 7.19 11.12
CA ILE A 62 -12.24 6.72 9.82
C ILE A 62 -11.12 6.17 8.93
N VAL A 63 -10.00 6.89 8.82
CA VAL A 63 -8.84 6.42 8.05
C VAL A 63 -8.28 5.14 8.64
N GLY A 64 -8.20 5.04 9.97
CA GLY A 64 -7.73 3.84 10.66
C GLY A 64 -8.55 2.60 10.37
N GLU A 65 -9.86 2.70 10.47
CA GLU A 65 -10.78 1.60 10.14
C GLU A 65 -10.68 1.19 8.65
N LEU A 66 -10.43 2.14 7.77
CA LEU A 66 -10.27 1.88 6.34
C LEU A 66 -8.98 1.15 6.00
N MET A 67 -7.90 1.41 6.73
CA MET A 67 -6.58 0.83 6.43
C MET A 67 -6.52 -0.68 6.66
N GLN A 68 -7.19 -1.22 7.67
CA GLN A 68 -7.15 -2.65 7.95
C GLN A 68 -7.67 -3.53 6.80
N PRO A 69 -8.86 -3.30 6.22
CA PRO A 69 -9.30 -4.06 5.05
C PRO A 69 -8.41 -3.83 3.82
N LEU A 70 -7.85 -2.63 3.65
CA LEU A 70 -6.94 -2.35 2.54
C LEU A 70 -5.65 -3.18 2.60
N PHE A 71 -5.02 -3.29 3.76
CA PHE A 71 -3.86 -4.18 3.95
C PHE A 71 -4.18 -5.64 3.57
N LYS A 72 -5.38 -6.12 3.89
CA LYS A 72 -5.80 -7.48 3.50
C LYS A 72 -5.94 -7.62 1.99
N VAL A 73 -6.49 -6.61 1.31
CA VAL A 73 -6.60 -6.58 -0.15
C VAL A 73 -5.21 -6.54 -0.79
N GLU A 74 -4.33 -5.67 -0.32
CA GLU A 74 -2.95 -5.57 -0.82
C GLU A 74 -2.18 -6.89 -0.64
N LEU A 75 -2.30 -7.53 0.52
CA LEU A 75 -1.66 -8.82 0.80
C LEU A 75 -2.21 -9.94 -0.09
N ALA A 76 -3.53 -9.96 -0.34
CA ALA A 76 -4.14 -10.90 -1.27
C ALA A 76 -3.66 -10.67 -2.71
N CYS A 77 -3.54 -9.41 -3.14
CA CYS A 77 -2.97 -9.06 -4.44
C CYS A 77 -1.49 -9.47 -4.56
N ALA A 78 -0.70 -9.24 -3.50
CA ALA A 78 0.70 -9.68 -3.47
C ALA A 78 0.82 -11.20 -3.58
N GLY A 79 -0.04 -11.96 -2.90
CA GLY A 79 -0.10 -13.42 -3.03
C GLY A 79 -0.48 -13.89 -4.43
N ALA A 80 -1.50 -13.29 -5.03
CA ALA A 80 -1.91 -13.58 -6.40
C ALA A 80 -0.81 -13.24 -7.43
N LEU A 81 -0.14 -12.10 -7.26
CA LEU A 81 1.01 -11.72 -8.09
C LEU A 81 2.18 -12.68 -7.94
N LEU A 82 2.47 -13.14 -6.72
CA LEU A 82 3.52 -14.14 -6.48
C LEU A 82 3.26 -15.40 -7.30
N LEU A 83 2.04 -15.93 -7.23
CA LEU A 83 1.66 -17.13 -7.99
C LEU A 83 1.74 -16.88 -9.51
N ALA A 84 1.30 -15.70 -9.97
CA ALA A 84 1.37 -15.33 -11.39
C ALA A 84 2.81 -15.18 -11.87
N VAL A 85 3.69 -14.55 -11.09
CA VAL A 85 5.13 -14.41 -11.42
C VAL A 85 5.80 -15.77 -11.50
N ILE A 86 5.57 -16.66 -10.51
CA ILE A 86 6.09 -18.03 -10.55
C ILE A 86 5.58 -18.78 -11.78
N GLY A 87 4.27 -18.67 -12.08
CA GLY A 87 3.67 -19.27 -13.27
C GLY A 87 4.30 -18.76 -14.58
N GLN A 88 4.59 -17.47 -14.67
CA GLN A 88 5.27 -16.88 -15.83
C GLN A 88 6.70 -17.41 -15.99
N TRP A 89 7.47 -17.52 -14.90
CA TRP A 89 8.83 -18.09 -14.93
C TRP A 89 8.82 -19.55 -15.42
N ILE A 90 7.85 -20.35 -14.95
CA ILE A 90 7.72 -21.75 -15.37
C ILE A 90 7.30 -21.88 -16.83
N LEU A 91 6.40 -21.02 -17.32
CA LEU A 91 5.83 -21.13 -18.67
C LEU A 91 6.68 -20.48 -19.77
N LEU A 92 7.38 -19.38 -19.45
CA LEU A 92 8.14 -18.63 -20.45
C LEU A 92 9.58 -19.13 -20.63
N HIS A 93 10.20 -19.74 -19.58
CA HIS A 93 11.60 -20.19 -19.59
C HIS A 93 12.53 -19.13 -20.24
N PRO A 94 12.52 -17.86 -19.78
CA PRO A 94 13.27 -16.81 -20.45
C PRO A 94 14.77 -17.13 -20.42
N THR A 95 15.48 -16.89 -21.54
CA THR A 95 16.91 -17.16 -21.69
C THR A 95 17.63 -15.96 -22.31
N GLY A 96 18.91 -15.80 -22.02
CA GLY A 96 19.73 -14.76 -22.64
C GLY A 96 19.27 -13.33 -22.32
N SER A 97 19.14 -12.48 -23.32
CA SER A 97 18.71 -11.08 -23.21
C SER A 97 17.30 -10.90 -22.66
N ASP A 98 16.45 -11.91 -22.82
CA ASP A 98 15.03 -11.86 -22.42
C ASP A 98 14.86 -12.01 -20.90
N LEU A 99 15.93 -12.32 -20.17
CA LEU A 99 15.93 -12.40 -18.69
C LEU A 99 15.84 -11.03 -17.99
N VAL A 100 16.30 -9.96 -18.62
CA VAL A 100 16.45 -8.65 -17.94
C VAL A 100 15.11 -8.12 -17.43
N LEU A 101 14.09 -8.09 -18.26
CA LEU A 101 12.76 -7.56 -17.89
C LEU A 101 12.05 -8.40 -16.81
N PRO A 102 12.01 -9.75 -16.91
CA PRO A 102 11.47 -10.59 -15.85
C PRO A 102 12.19 -10.45 -14.51
N ILE A 103 13.53 -10.35 -14.51
CA ILE A 103 14.31 -10.13 -13.27
C ILE A 103 13.98 -8.78 -12.65
N LEU A 104 14.01 -7.70 -13.46
CA LEU A 104 13.70 -6.35 -12.98
C LEU A 104 12.30 -6.27 -12.37
N ARG A 105 11.30 -6.82 -13.06
CA ARG A 105 9.93 -6.88 -12.59
C ARG A 105 9.76 -7.70 -11.32
N SER A 106 10.42 -8.87 -11.23
CA SER A 106 10.41 -9.70 -10.03
C SER A 106 11.09 -9.00 -8.86
N GLY A 107 12.19 -8.28 -9.11
CA GLY A 107 12.87 -7.45 -8.11
C GLY A 107 11.96 -6.33 -7.57
N MET A 108 11.25 -5.62 -8.46
CA MET A 108 10.27 -4.60 -8.07
C MET A 108 9.12 -5.19 -7.25
N PHE A 109 8.62 -6.37 -7.62
CA PHE A 109 7.59 -7.07 -6.87
C PHE A 109 8.07 -7.43 -5.45
N VAL A 110 9.27 -7.99 -5.32
CA VAL A 110 9.85 -8.34 -3.99
C VAL A 110 10.04 -7.09 -3.15
N ALA A 111 10.55 -6.00 -3.73
CA ALA A 111 10.72 -4.72 -3.03
C ALA A 111 9.37 -4.15 -2.57
N ALA A 112 8.35 -4.11 -3.44
CA ALA A 112 7.02 -3.62 -3.09
C ALA A 112 6.37 -4.46 -1.98
N THR A 113 6.47 -5.79 -2.06
CA THR A 113 5.96 -6.71 -1.02
C THR A 113 6.71 -6.54 0.30
N GLY A 114 8.03 -6.38 0.26
CA GLY A 114 8.84 -6.11 1.45
C GLY A 114 8.44 -4.81 2.14
N LEU A 115 8.22 -3.73 1.37
CA LEU A 115 7.73 -2.45 1.89
C LEU A 115 6.31 -2.56 2.47
N LEU A 116 5.40 -3.29 1.83
CA LEU A 116 4.06 -3.55 2.35
C LEU A 116 4.12 -4.26 3.71
N LEU A 117 4.93 -5.32 3.83
CA LEU A 117 5.09 -6.07 5.07
C LEU A 117 5.74 -5.21 6.17
N TYR A 118 6.69 -4.35 5.81
CA TYR A 118 7.32 -3.40 6.73
C TYR A 118 6.29 -2.40 7.28
N ASP A 119 5.49 -1.77 6.41
CA ASP A 119 4.45 -0.83 6.82
C ASP A 119 3.42 -1.53 7.73
N TRP A 120 2.87 -2.65 7.30
CA TRP A 120 1.86 -3.39 8.05
C TRP A 120 2.33 -3.91 9.40
N ARG A 121 3.58 -4.44 9.50
CA ARG A 121 4.07 -5.12 10.72
C ARG A 121 4.83 -4.20 11.66
N ILE A 122 5.41 -3.14 11.18
CA ILE A 122 6.31 -2.29 11.97
C ILE A 122 5.76 -0.88 12.10
N VAL A 123 5.50 -0.19 11.00
CA VAL A 123 5.11 1.23 11.02
C VAL A 123 3.70 1.39 11.58
N TRP A 124 2.73 0.65 11.03
CA TRP A 124 1.33 0.75 11.43
C TRP A 124 1.06 0.48 12.91
N PRO A 125 1.56 -0.62 13.53
CA PRO A 125 1.33 -0.86 14.95
C PRO A 125 1.96 0.19 15.86
N ARG A 126 3.15 0.73 15.47
CA ARG A 126 3.81 1.79 16.23
C ARG A 126 3.03 3.09 16.15
N MET A 127 2.57 3.47 14.97
CA MET A 127 1.74 4.64 14.76
C MET A 127 0.46 4.60 15.62
N TRP A 128 -0.23 3.44 15.66
CA TRP A 128 -1.41 3.25 16.51
C TRP A 128 -1.10 3.35 18.01
N LYS A 129 0.02 2.74 18.44
CA LYS A 129 0.45 2.81 19.84
C LYS A 129 0.61 4.28 20.28
N PHE A 130 1.35 5.08 19.53
CA PHE A 130 1.59 6.49 19.88
C PHE A 130 0.32 7.33 19.76
N ARG A 131 -0.58 7.01 18.84
CA ARG A 131 -1.90 7.66 18.79
C ARG A 131 -2.72 7.39 20.04
N GLN A 132 -2.76 6.15 20.53
CA GLN A 132 -3.45 5.82 21.77
C GLN A 132 -2.79 6.49 22.98
N GLU A 133 -1.46 6.45 23.06
CA GLU A 133 -0.72 7.10 24.13
C GLU A 133 -1.01 8.62 24.19
N TYR A 134 -1.11 9.29 23.04
CA TYR A 134 -1.53 10.68 22.94
C TYR A 134 -2.96 10.91 23.47
N LEU A 135 -3.91 10.04 23.08
CA LEU A 135 -5.30 10.17 23.49
C LEU A 135 -5.50 9.89 24.99
N ASP A 136 -4.82 8.87 25.51
CA ASP A 136 -4.92 8.44 26.93
C ASP A 136 -4.29 9.46 27.88
N ASN A 137 -3.34 10.28 27.40
CA ASN A 137 -2.63 11.28 28.20
C ASN A 137 -2.92 12.72 27.75
N ALA A 138 -4.08 12.96 27.12
CA ALA A 138 -4.43 14.27 26.57
C ALA A 138 -4.38 15.41 27.60
N ASP A 139 -4.59 15.12 28.88
CA ASP A 139 -4.55 16.09 30.00
C ASP A 139 -3.13 16.30 30.57
N ASN A 140 -2.13 15.52 30.08
CA ASN A 140 -0.73 15.65 30.51
C ASN A 140 0.17 16.00 29.31
N PRO A 141 0.44 17.29 29.04
CA PRO A 141 1.22 17.74 27.89
C PRO A 141 2.64 17.17 27.83
N ASP A 142 3.26 16.86 28.96
CA ASP A 142 4.62 16.33 29.02
C ASP A 142 4.72 14.92 28.43
N VAL A 143 3.62 14.16 28.41
CA VAL A 143 3.53 12.82 27.82
C VAL A 143 2.85 12.89 26.45
N ALA A 144 1.78 13.67 26.32
CA ALA A 144 1.00 13.76 25.10
C ALA A 144 1.80 14.35 23.92
N ASN A 145 2.54 15.44 24.12
CA ASN A 145 3.28 16.09 23.04
C ASN A 145 4.37 15.18 22.41
N PRO A 146 5.23 14.49 23.19
CA PRO A 146 6.17 13.53 22.63
C PRO A 146 5.50 12.37 21.88
N ALA A 147 4.34 11.90 22.36
CA ALA A 147 3.58 10.84 21.69
C ALA A 147 3.02 11.32 20.34
N LEU A 148 2.51 12.56 20.27
CA LEU A 148 2.04 13.19 19.04
C LEU A 148 3.17 13.35 18.03
N ASP A 149 4.35 13.80 18.44
CA ASP A 149 5.53 13.93 17.57
C ASP A 149 5.95 12.57 16.98
N GLN A 150 5.90 11.52 17.80
CA GLN A 150 6.19 10.17 17.30
C GLN A 150 5.11 9.66 16.34
N PHE A 151 3.83 9.91 16.62
CA PHE A 151 2.74 9.60 15.72
C PHE A 151 2.93 10.26 14.35
N ASP A 152 3.20 11.57 14.31
CA ASP A 152 3.41 12.33 13.09
C ASP A 152 4.61 11.80 12.30
N ARG A 153 5.68 11.42 12.99
CA ARG A 153 6.86 10.80 12.36
C ARG A 153 6.53 9.47 11.67
N TYR A 154 5.81 8.55 12.36
CA TYR A 154 5.42 7.27 11.78
C TYR A 154 4.38 7.44 10.67
N GLN A 155 3.50 8.44 10.76
CA GLN A 155 2.58 8.78 9.69
C GLN A 155 3.32 9.23 8.43
N ALA A 156 4.32 10.10 8.57
CA ALA A 156 5.15 10.56 7.45
C ALA A 156 5.95 9.39 6.83
N GLU A 157 6.45 8.47 7.67
CA GLU A 157 7.15 7.26 7.24
C GLU A 157 6.23 6.34 6.42
N SER A 158 5.02 6.04 6.91
CA SER A 158 4.01 5.24 6.19
C SER A 158 3.66 5.85 4.83
N LEU A 159 3.43 7.16 4.77
CA LEU A 159 3.18 7.86 3.50
C LEU A 159 4.36 7.75 2.52
N SER A 160 5.60 7.79 3.03
CA SER A 160 6.80 7.58 2.21
C SER A 160 6.87 6.15 1.67
N VAL A 161 6.58 5.15 2.50
CA VAL A 161 6.51 3.74 2.09
C VAL A 161 5.46 3.54 1.01
N LEU A 162 4.24 4.04 1.21
CA LEU A 162 3.15 3.96 0.21
C LEU A 162 3.54 4.58 -1.12
N ARG A 163 4.18 5.75 -1.10
CA ARG A 163 4.68 6.40 -2.32
C ARG A 163 5.72 5.52 -3.05
N ASN A 164 6.62 4.89 -2.33
CA ASN A 164 7.62 4.01 -2.92
C ASN A 164 6.97 2.74 -3.51
N ILE A 165 5.99 2.15 -2.82
CA ILE A 165 5.19 1.03 -3.36
C ILE A 165 4.50 1.46 -4.66
N LEU A 166 3.86 2.64 -4.69
CA LEU A 166 3.19 3.15 -5.88
C LEU A 166 4.15 3.28 -7.07
N PHE A 167 5.37 3.81 -6.87
CA PHE A 167 6.38 3.89 -7.91
C PHE A 167 6.84 2.52 -8.41
N LEU A 168 7.03 1.55 -7.51
CA LEU A 168 7.40 0.18 -7.88
C LEU A 168 6.30 -0.51 -8.70
N LEU A 169 5.03 -0.38 -8.28
CA LEU A 169 3.90 -0.95 -9.02
C LEU A 169 3.73 -0.29 -10.39
N MET A 170 3.92 1.04 -10.49
CA MET A 170 3.91 1.74 -11.77
C MET A 170 5.05 1.25 -12.69
N GLY A 171 6.25 1.06 -12.15
CA GLY A 171 7.36 0.44 -12.86
C GLY A 171 7.02 -0.97 -13.35
N MET A 172 6.40 -1.80 -12.51
CA MET A 172 5.93 -3.13 -12.91
C MET A 172 4.93 -3.07 -14.07
N ILE A 173 3.99 -2.12 -14.07
CA ILE A 173 3.03 -1.90 -15.18
C ILE A 173 3.80 -1.59 -16.46
N LEU A 174 4.72 -0.62 -16.42
CA LEU A 174 5.49 -0.19 -17.60
C LEU A 174 6.33 -1.32 -18.19
N PHE A 175 7.05 -2.07 -17.34
CA PHE A 175 7.89 -3.19 -17.78
C PHE A 175 7.11 -4.46 -18.12
N SER A 176 5.81 -4.50 -17.84
CA SER A 176 4.93 -5.61 -18.20
C SER A 176 4.20 -5.41 -19.54
N ALA A 177 4.21 -4.20 -20.09
CA ALA A 177 3.49 -3.88 -21.33
C ALA A 177 3.95 -4.71 -22.56
N ASN A 178 5.19 -5.21 -22.55
CA ASN A 178 5.81 -5.95 -23.66
C ASN A 178 5.90 -7.48 -23.43
N ILE A 179 5.13 -8.05 -22.49
CA ILE A 179 5.13 -9.49 -22.28
C ILE A 179 4.41 -10.16 -23.46
N ARG A 180 5.18 -10.70 -24.41
CA ARG A 180 4.66 -11.52 -25.52
C ARG A 180 5.10 -12.96 -25.33
N PRO A 181 4.20 -13.95 -25.52
CA PRO A 181 4.64 -15.33 -25.64
C PRO A 181 5.54 -15.43 -26.88
N VAL A 182 6.72 -16.04 -26.71
CA VAL A 182 7.56 -16.40 -27.86
C VAL A 182 6.81 -17.49 -28.64
N ILE A 183 6.12 -17.10 -29.70
CA ILE A 183 5.52 -18.03 -30.63
C ILE A 183 6.66 -18.53 -31.52
N THR A 184 7.31 -19.61 -31.10
CA THR A 184 8.19 -20.41 -32.00
C THR A 184 7.29 -21.04 -33.05
N ILE A 185 7.25 -20.46 -34.23
CA ILE A 185 6.64 -21.12 -35.40
C ILE A 185 7.60 -22.22 -35.80
N PRO A 186 7.23 -23.52 -35.63
CA PRO A 186 8.07 -24.62 -36.07
C PRO A 186 8.14 -24.56 -37.61
N GLY A 187 9.33 -24.30 -38.16
CA GLY A 187 9.55 -24.33 -39.61
C GLY A 187 10.01 -23.03 -40.29
N ALA A 188 10.19 -21.93 -39.57
CA ALA A 188 10.83 -20.71 -40.09
C ALA A 188 12.35 -20.77 -39.80
N SER A 189 13.07 -21.68 -40.41
CA SER A 189 14.53 -21.61 -40.57
C SER A 189 14.82 -20.88 -41.89
N ASN A 190 15.32 -19.66 -41.79
CA ASN A 190 16.06 -19.03 -42.90
C ASN A 190 17.42 -19.65 -43.04
#